data_33a23cd00583838d9ba025bc3aec0ae4
#
_entry.id   33a23cd00583838d9ba025bc3aec0ae4
#
_cell.length_a   1.000
_cell.length_b   1.000
_cell.length_c   1.000
_cell.angle_alpha   90.00
_cell.angle_beta   90.00
_cell.angle_gamma   90.00
#
_symmetry.space_group_name_H-M   'P 1'
#
loop_
_entity.id
_entity.type
_entity.pdbx_description
1 polymer ?
#
loop_
_entity_poly.entity_id
_entity_poly.type
_entity_poly.pdbx_seq_one_letter_code
_entity_poly.pdbx_strand_id
1 'polypeptide(L)'
;MALSVANVGLDCEDVWRVANFWSAALGQSVDEGSSEAFASIGGANVQRTQPAWFFHKVPEPATTKNRVHVDLIDPGENRVARLVDLGARVIEEHDIGVHSWTVMEDPEGHVFCVAAKVYTG
;
A
#
# COMPACT_ATOMS: atom_id res chain seq x y z
N MET A 1 -13.83 -12.38 -22.25
CA MET A 1 -13.03 -11.29 -21.69
C MET A 1 -12.43 -11.71 -20.35
N ALA A 2 -11.21 -11.29 -20.10
CA ALA A 2 -10.54 -11.62 -18.85
C ALA A 2 -11.04 -10.74 -17.71
N LEU A 3 -10.88 -11.25 -16.48
CA LEU A 3 -11.11 -10.46 -15.27
C LEU A 3 -9.98 -9.42 -15.10
N SER A 4 -10.27 -8.37 -14.36
CA SER A 4 -9.28 -7.36 -14.00
C SER A 4 -9.40 -7.05 -12.51
N VAL A 5 -8.32 -6.51 -11.92
CA VAL A 5 -8.31 -6.13 -10.51
C VAL A 5 -8.97 -4.75 -10.37
N ALA A 6 -10.08 -4.69 -9.65
CA ALA A 6 -10.80 -3.44 -9.44
C ALA A 6 -10.21 -2.65 -8.26
N ASN A 7 -9.89 -3.33 -7.17
CA ASN A 7 -9.37 -2.67 -5.97
C ASN A 7 -8.56 -3.63 -5.11
N VAL A 8 -7.75 -3.05 -4.24
CA VAL A 8 -7.03 -3.74 -3.17
C VAL A 8 -7.69 -3.33 -1.86
N GLY A 9 -8.11 -4.28 -1.06
CA GLY A 9 -8.75 -4.02 0.22
C GLY A 9 -7.82 -4.34 1.39
N LEU A 10 -7.74 -3.44 2.36
CA LEU A 10 -6.99 -3.64 3.60
C LEU A 10 -7.96 -3.55 4.77
N ASP A 11 -7.91 -4.55 5.66
CA ASP A 11 -8.66 -4.52 6.90
C ASP A 11 -7.83 -3.78 7.95
N CYS A 12 -8.45 -2.83 8.64
CA CYS A 12 -7.76 -1.90 9.54
C CYS A 12 -8.49 -1.75 10.86
N GLU A 13 -7.76 -1.64 11.96
CA GLU A 13 -8.34 -1.19 13.22
C GLU A 13 -8.61 0.32 13.18
N ASP A 14 -7.67 1.09 12.63
CA ASP A 14 -7.77 2.54 12.50
C ASP A 14 -7.71 2.91 11.02
N VAL A 15 -8.89 3.05 10.42
CA VAL A 15 -9.03 3.31 8.99
C VAL A 15 -8.32 4.59 8.57
N TRP A 16 -8.52 5.70 9.32
CA TRP A 16 -7.91 6.98 8.95
C TRP A 16 -6.39 6.93 8.99
N ARG A 17 -5.82 6.27 9.98
CA ARG A 17 -4.36 6.17 10.09
C ARG A 17 -3.77 5.45 8.88
N VAL A 18 -4.37 4.32 8.50
CA VAL A 18 -3.89 3.51 7.38
C VAL A 18 -4.16 4.21 6.05
N ALA A 19 -5.37 4.76 5.86
CA ALA A 19 -5.72 5.46 4.63
C ALA A 19 -4.86 6.69 4.40
N ASN A 20 -4.58 7.46 5.46
CA ASN A 20 -3.73 8.64 5.34
C ASN A 20 -2.27 8.28 5.02
N PHE A 21 -1.77 7.17 5.59
CA PHE A 21 -0.45 6.67 5.21
C PHE A 21 -0.40 6.38 3.70
N TRP A 22 -1.34 5.57 3.21
CA TRP A 22 -1.35 5.18 1.80
C TRP A 22 -1.64 6.34 0.86
N SER A 23 -2.48 7.29 1.28
CA SER A 23 -2.73 8.53 0.52
C SER A 23 -1.42 9.29 0.29
N ALA A 24 -0.64 9.47 1.35
CA ALA A 24 0.65 10.16 1.25
C ALA A 24 1.67 9.35 0.45
N ALA A 25 1.72 8.03 0.66
CA ALA A 25 2.65 7.14 -0.04
C ALA A 25 2.39 7.11 -1.55
N LEU A 26 1.12 7.09 -1.95
CA LEU A 26 0.72 6.98 -3.35
C LEU A 26 0.57 8.36 -4.03
N GLY A 27 0.57 9.44 -3.25
CA GLY A 27 0.36 10.79 -3.79
C GLY A 27 -1.05 11.00 -4.30
N GLN A 28 -2.05 10.35 -3.71
CA GLN A 28 -3.45 10.44 -4.11
C GLN A 28 -4.31 10.73 -2.90
N SER A 29 -5.30 11.60 -3.06
CA SER A 29 -6.20 11.99 -1.97
C SER A 29 -7.14 10.85 -1.57
N VAL A 30 -7.48 10.80 -0.29
CA VAL A 30 -8.58 9.96 0.18
C VAL A 30 -9.88 10.51 -0.40
N ASP A 31 -10.74 9.62 -0.90
CA ASP A 31 -11.98 10.00 -1.55
C ASP A 31 -12.95 10.69 -0.58
N GLU A 32 -13.75 11.63 -1.10
CA GLU A 32 -14.85 12.22 -0.34
C GLU A 32 -15.84 11.14 0.10
N GLY A 33 -16.46 11.33 1.24
CA GLY A 33 -17.39 10.37 1.80
C GLY A 33 -16.73 9.29 2.63
N SER A 34 -15.39 9.28 2.69
CA SER A 34 -14.67 8.36 3.57
C SER A 34 -14.95 8.66 5.03
N SER A 35 -14.91 7.63 5.88
CA SER A 35 -15.21 7.73 7.29
C SER A 35 -14.32 6.80 8.09
N GLU A 36 -14.49 6.79 9.42
CA GLU A 36 -13.77 5.86 10.28
C GLU A 36 -14.15 4.40 10.05
N ALA A 37 -15.30 4.16 9.41
CA ALA A 37 -15.76 2.81 9.11
C ALA A 37 -15.24 2.29 7.78
N PHE A 38 -15.05 3.18 6.82
CA PHE A 38 -14.60 2.82 5.47
C PHE A 38 -14.02 4.03 4.77
N ALA A 39 -12.86 3.85 4.16
CA ALA A 39 -12.24 4.88 3.32
C ALA A 39 -11.79 4.27 2.00
N SER A 40 -11.59 5.11 1.00
CA SER A 40 -11.06 4.66 -0.29
C SER A 40 -10.14 5.70 -0.92
N ILE A 41 -9.30 5.22 -1.84
CA ILE A 41 -8.44 6.04 -2.69
C ILE A 41 -8.69 5.59 -4.11
N GLY A 42 -9.15 6.51 -4.97
CA GLY A 42 -9.43 6.18 -6.37
C GLY A 42 -10.71 5.41 -6.61
N GLY A 43 -11.53 5.16 -5.59
CA GLY A 43 -12.77 4.40 -5.70
C GLY A 43 -13.88 5.15 -6.43
N ALA A 44 -13.83 6.47 -6.43
CA ALA A 44 -14.82 7.30 -7.12
C ALA A 44 -14.59 7.36 -8.64
N ASN A 45 -13.41 6.98 -9.12
CA ASN A 45 -13.10 7.00 -10.54
C ASN A 45 -13.52 5.66 -11.18
N VAL A 46 -14.57 5.69 -11.99
CA VAL A 46 -15.10 4.50 -12.66
C VAL A 46 -14.26 4.06 -13.85
N GLN A 47 -13.39 4.91 -14.36
CA GLN A 47 -12.49 4.62 -15.49
C GLN A 47 -11.04 4.53 -15.04
N ARG A 48 -10.82 3.94 -13.88
CA ARG A 48 -9.49 3.86 -13.31
C ARG A 48 -8.57 2.93 -14.11
N THR A 49 -7.32 3.37 -14.27
CA THR A 49 -6.28 2.60 -14.94
C THR A 49 -5.46 1.77 -13.95
N GLN A 50 -5.64 2.04 -12.66
CA GLN A 50 -5.00 1.31 -11.56
C GLN A 50 -6.07 0.87 -10.58
N PRO A 51 -5.83 -0.20 -9.80
CA PRO A 51 -6.77 -0.58 -8.75
C PRO A 51 -6.98 0.56 -7.75
N ALA A 52 -8.21 0.72 -7.28
CA ALA A 52 -8.50 1.56 -6.13
C ALA A 52 -8.02 0.87 -4.86
N TRP A 53 -7.90 1.62 -3.77
CA TRP A 53 -7.55 1.11 -2.45
C TRP A 53 -8.73 1.32 -1.53
N PHE A 54 -9.15 0.26 -0.84
CA PHE A 54 -10.26 0.28 0.10
C PHE A 54 -9.75 -0.10 1.48
N PHE A 55 -10.23 0.61 2.49
CA PHE A 55 -9.81 0.43 3.89
C PHE A 55 -11.06 0.16 4.72
N HIS A 56 -11.17 -1.05 5.25
CA HIS A 56 -12.35 -1.51 6.00
C HIS A 56 -12.01 -1.60 7.48
N LYS A 57 -12.87 -1.04 8.33
CA LYS A 57 -12.69 -1.18 9.77
C LYS A 57 -13.01 -2.59 10.21
N VAL A 58 -12.09 -3.19 10.96
CA VAL A 58 -12.27 -4.47 11.62
C VAL A 58 -11.86 -4.34 13.09
N PRO A 59 -12.43 -5.17 13.99
CA PRO A 59 -12.05 -5.09 15.41
C PRO A 59 -10.73 -5.80 15.74
N GLU A 60 -10.27 -6.70 14.88
CA GLU A 60 -9.09 -7.52 15.15
C GLU A 60 -7.81 -6.86 14.63
N PRO A 61 -6.74 -6.82 15.44
CA PRO A 61 -5.44 -6.43 14.92
C PRO A 61 -4.87 -7.50 13.98
N ALA A 62 -3.94 -7.13 13.12
CA ALA A 62 -3.20 -8.08 12.28
C ALA A 62 -2.30 -8.92 13.19
N THR A 63 -2.45 -10.26 13.15
CA THR A 63 -1.69 -11.18 13.99
C THR A 63 -0.71 -12.04 13.20
N THR A 64 -0.83 -12.09 11.89
CA THR A 64 0.03 -12.89 11.03
C THR A 64 0.44 -12.08 9.81
N LYS A 65 1.56 -12.51 9.20
CA LYS A 65 2.00 -11.92 7.94
C LYS A 65 0.98 -12.24 6.84
N ASN A 66 0.61 -11.26 6.05
CA ASN A 66 -0.27 -11.47 4.91
C ASN A 66 0.44 -12.29 3.83
N ARG A 67 -0.33 -13.07 3.09
CA ARG A 67 0.20 -13.97 2.05
C ARG A 67 0.21 -13.34 0.67
N VAL A 68 -0.44 -12.19 0.52
CA VAL A 68 -0.42 -11.38 -0.71
C VAL A 68 0.47 -10.18 -0.44
N HIS A 69 1.39 -9.91 -1.35
CA HIS A 69 2.28 -8.75 -1.24
C HIS A 69 1.95 -7.75 -2.33
N VAL A 70 1.86 -6.48 -1.96
CA VAL A 70 1.80 -5.38 -2.91
C VAL A 70 3.21 -4.88 -3.12
N ASP A 71 3.62 -4.78 -4.37
CA ASP A 71 4.94 -4.28 -4.73
C ASP A 71 4.79 -2.90 -5.36
N LEU A 72 5.43 -1.91 -4.76
CA LEU A 72 5.48 -0.55 -5.27
C LEU A 72 6.80 -0.34 -5.99
N ILE A 73 6.80 0.53 -6.98
CA ILE A 73 8.03 0.92 -7.69
C ILE A 73 8.45 2.29 -7.20
N ASP A 74 9.71 2.38 -6.72
CA ASP A 74 10.32 3.65 -6.38
C ASP A 74 10.84 4.28 -7.69
N PRO A 75 10.41 5.50 -8.04
CA PRO A 75 10.87 6.13 -9.29
C PRO A 75 12.30 6.66 -9.23
N GLY A 76 13.12 6.19 -8.29
CA GLY A 76 14.51 6.61 -8.15
C GLY A 76 14.73 7.75 -7.17
N GLU A 77 13.76 8.03 -6.32
CA GLU A 77 13.78 9.14 -5.37
C GLU A 77 13.99 8.73 -3.92
N ASN A 78 14.39 7.48 -3.71
CA ASN A 78 14.64 6.92 -2.37
C ASN A 78 13.46 7.13 -1.42
N ARG A 79 12.31 6.65 -1.83
CA ARG A 79 11.05 6.86 -1.10
C ARG A 79 10.96 6.07 0.20
N VAL A 80 11.83 5.07 0.42
CA VAL A 80 11.80 4.26 1.64
C VAL A 80 11.93 5.14 2.89
N ALA A 81 12.88 6.09 2.89
CA ALA A 81 13.04 7.01 4.03
C ALA A 81 11.77 7.84 4.27
N ARG A 82 11.12 8.28 3.20
CA ARG A 82 9.87 9.02 3.30
C ARG A 82 8.76 8.18 3.91
N LEU A 83 8.66 6.90 3.52
CA LEU A 83 7.66 5.99 4.05
C LEU A 83 7.89 5.73 5.54
N VAL A 84 9.15 5.63 5.98
CA VAL A 84 9.47 5.48 7.40
C VAL A 84 9.00 6.71 8.17
N ASP A 85 9.22 7.90 7.64
CA ASP A 85 8.74 9.15 8.26
C ASP A 85 7.21 9.19 8.36
N LEU A 86 6.51 8.52 7.45
CA LEU A 86 5.05 8.44 7.44
C LEU A 86 4.50 7.35 8.38
N GLY A 87 5.35 6.54 8.97
CA GLY A 87 4.95 5.53 9.95
C GLY A 87 5.19 4.08 9.54
N ALA A 88 5.82 3.83 8.40
CA ALA A 88 6.17 2.48 7.98
C ALA A 88 7.44 2.00 8.68
N ARG A 89 7.67 0.68 8.66
CA ARG A 89 8.89 0.07 9.19
C ARG A 89 9.54 -0.79 8.13
N VAL A 90 10.88 -0.77 8.08
CA VAL A 90 11.66 -1.66 7.23
C VAL A 90 11.79 -3.01 7.93
N ILE A 91 11.47 -4.09 7.21
CA ILE A 91 11.56 -5.45 7.72
C ILE A 91 12.83 -6.12 7.19
N GLU A 92 13.04 -6.07 5.86
CA GLU A 92 14.16 -6.72 5.20
C GLU A 92 14.55 -5.92 3.96
N GLU A 93 15.80 -6.09 3.53
CA GLU A 93 16.29 -5.53 2.28
C GLU A 93 16.91 -6.64 1.44
N HIS A 94 16.64 -6.63 0.14
CA HIS A 94 17.13 -7.64 -0.79
C HIS A 94 17.69 -6.99 -2.05
N ASP A 95 18.84 -7.49 -2.50
CA ASP A 95 19.46 -7.05 -3.75
C ASP A 95 20.09 -8.28 -4.42
N ILE A 96 19.54 -8.65 -5.57
CA ILE A 96 20.03 -9.78 -6.36
C ILE A 96 20.67 -9.31 -7.67
N GLY A 97 21.05 -8.02 -7.75
CA GLY A 97 21.72 -7.44 -8.91
C GLY A 97 20.77 -6.87 -9.93
N VAL A 98 19.94 -7.70 -10.55
CA VAL A 98 18.95 -7.27 -11.55
C VAL A 98 17.66 -6.74 -10.95
N HIS A 99 17.43 -7.04 -9.66
CA HIS A 99 16.24 -6.66 -8.94
C HIS A 99 16.60 -6.38 -7.49
N SER A 100 16.09 -5.28 -6.95
CA SER A 100 16.28 -4.96 -5.54
C SER A 100 14.98 -4.41 -4.96
N TRP A 101 14.71 -4.78 -3.70
CA TRP A 101 13.49 -4.33 -3.04
C TRP A 101 13.66 -4.30 -1.53
N THR A 102 12.82 -3.49 -0.89
CA THR A 102 12.73 -3.39 0.57
C THR A 102 11.37 -3.90 1.00
N VAL A 103 11.35 -4.84 1.93
CA VAL A 103 10.11 -5.33 2.55
C VAL A 103 9.79 -4.42 3.71
N MET A 104 8.58 -3.91 3.75
CA MET A 104 8.13 -2.95 4.76
C MET A 104 6.79 -3.35 5.35
N GLU A 105 6.45 -2.76 6.48
CA GLU A 105 5.11 -2.81 7.06
C GLU A 105 4.53 -1.39 7.12
N ASP A 106 3.24 -1.26 6.85
CA ASP A 106 2.53 -0.01 7.06
C ASP A 106 2.24 0.19 8.56
N PRO A 107 1.60 1.28 9.00
CA PRO A 107 1.39 1.53 10.44
C PRO A 107 0.63 0.45 11.19
N GLU A 108 -0.12 -0.42 10.50
CA GLU A 108 -0.83 -1.53 11.14
C GLU A 108 -0.27 -2.90 10.80
N GLY A 109 0.91 -2.95 10.20
CA GLY A 109 1.59 -4.22 9.94
C GLY A 109 1.22 -4.90 8.63
N HIS A 110 0.54 -4.22 7.72
CA HIS A 110 0.35 -4.76 6.38
C HIS A 110 1.68 -4.75 5.65
N VAL A 111 2.11 -5.92 5.18
CA VAL A 111 3.42 -6.08 4.52
C VAL A 111 3.31 -5.68 3.05
N PHE A 112 4.26 -4.89 2.59
CA PHE A 112 4.39 -4.50 1.20
C PHE A 112 5.87 -4.37 0.85
N CYS A 113 6.17 -4.29 -0.45
CA CYS A 113 7.54 -4.14 -0.91
C CYS A 113 7.70 -2.89 -1.75
N VAL A 114 8.87 -2.29 -1.68
CA VAL A 114 9.25 -1.15 -2.53
C VAL A 114 10.45 -1.58 -3.37
N ALA A 115 10.25 -1.64 -4.68
CA ALA A 115 11.31 -2.04 -5.62
C ALA A 115 12.05 -0.81 -6.10
N ALA A 116 13.36 -0.77 -5.85
CA ALA A 116 14.24 0.26 -6.38
C ALA A 116 14.76 -0.10 -7.78
N LYS A 117 14.86 -1.40 -8.04
CA LYS A 117 15.30 -1.91 -9.33
C LYS A 117 14.43 -3.11 -9.68
N VAL A 118 13.81 -3.07 -10.85
CA VAL A 118 12.85 -4.09 -11.30
C VAL A 118 13.45 -4.85 -12.49
N TYR A 119 13.41 -6.18 -12.40
CA TYR A 119 13.81 -7.03 -13.51
C TYR A 119 12.80 -6.90 -14.64
N THR A 120 13.28 -6.58 -15.82
CA THR A 120 12.40 -6.33 -16.97
C THR A 120 12.57 -7.33 -18.10
N GLY A 121 13.25 -8.42 -17.85
CA GLY A 121 13.41 -9.48 -18.82
C GLY A 121 14.79 -9.75 -19.23
#